data_d8a6b71e4b5c89d3eca6f2208189a2c9
#
_entry.id   d8a6b71e4b5c89d3eca6f2208189a2c9
#
_cell.length_a   1.000
_cell.length_b   1.000
_cell.length_c   1.000
_cell.angle_alpha   90.00
_cell.angle_beta   90.00
_cell.angle_gamma   90.00
#
_symmetry.space_group_name_H-M   'P 1'
#
loop_
_entity.id
_entity.type
_entity.pdbx_description
1 polymer ?
#
loop_
_entity_poly.entity_id
_entity_poly.type
_entity_poly.pdbx_seq_one_letter_code
_entity_poly.pdbx_strand_id
1 'polypeptide(L)'
;TEIALQARSGESALAAARAWQQALPQSREANRYLLRILVALNRIGESAAPLRQELANAPTRDRIANIRALPLLYARASDKALAARVVRQALEDELSHPAAGPAAWVAIGRMYFAADDKARTLEAAGNALALDANDEGAAMLALQLMEAGVAEAEPLLSRYLTGKPLPEVR
;
A
#
# COMPACT_ATOMS: atom_id res chain seq x y z
N THR A 1 23.59 -25.19 -8.09
CA THR A 1 23.71 -23.98 -8.89
C THR A 1 23.22 -22.78 -8.09
N GLU A 2 23.57 -21.58 -8.48
CA GLU A 2 23.38 -20.31 -7.75
C GLU A 2 21.92 -20.08 -7.31
N ILE A 3 20.94 -20.38 -8.15
CA ILE A 3 19.50 -20.26 -7.83
C ILE A 3 19.10 -21.15 -6.65
N ALA A 4 19.64 -22.37 -6.58
CA ALA A 4 19.33 -23.29 -5.47
C ALA A 4 19.99 -22.82 -4.15
N LEU A 5 21.17 -22.18 -4.24
CA LEU A 5 21.85 -21.61 -3.09
C LEU A 5 21.12 -20.38 -2.56
N GLN A 6 20.63 -19.50 -3.43
CA GLN A 6 19.83 -18.32 -3.08
C GLN A 6 18.48 -18.72 -2.45
N ALA A 7 17.81 -19.74 -2.99
CA ALA A 7 16.57 -20.27 -2.40
C ALA A 7 16.80 -20.84 -0.99
N ARG A 8 17.88 -21.60 -0.80
CA ARG A 8 18.27 -22.12 0.54
C ARG A 8 18.58 -20.99 1.53
N SER A 9 19.28 -19.96 1.08
CA SER A 9 19.60 -18.79 1.87
C SER A 9 18.33 -18.04 2.29
N GLY A 10 17.36 -17.90 1.39
CA GLY A 10 16.07 -17.26 1.67
C GLY A 10 15.23 -18.03 2.71
N GLU A 11 15.12 -19.36 2.59
CA GLU A 11 14.40 -20.18 3.55
C GLU A 11 15.09 -20.20 4.92
N SER A 12 16.42 -20.20 4.97
CA SER A 12 17.18 -20.09 6.22
C SER A 12 16.97 -18.74 6.89
N ALA A 13 16.95 -17.65 6.12
CA ALA A 13 16.65 -16.31 6.63
C ALA A 13 15.22 -16.23 7.17
N LEU A 14 14.25 -16.86 6.49
CA LEU A 14 12.87 -16.92 6.95
C LEU A 14 12.73 -17.71 8.26
N ALA A 15 13.40 -18.86 8.36
CA ALA A 15 13.40 -19.65 9.60
C ALA A 15 14.00 -18.85 10.77
N ALA A 16 15.11 -18.14 10.57
CA ALA A 16 15.72 -17.27 11.56
C ALA A 16 14.79 -16.10 11.97
N ALA A 17 14.13 -15.46 11.00
CA ALA A 17 13.19 -14.39 11.26
C ALA A 17 11.99 -14.84 12.09
N ARG A 18 11.43 -16.02 11.78
CA ARG A 18 10.35 -16.62 12.57
C ARG A 18 10.77 -16.98 13.99
N ALA A 19 11.96 -17.58 14.14
CA ALA A 19 12.52 -17.89 15.46
C ALA A 19 12.72 -16.62 16.29
N TRP A 20 13.23 -15.55 15.67
CA TRP A 20 13.40 -14.27 16.36
C TRP A 20 12.05 -13.66 16.78
N GLN A 21 11.07 -13.65 15.88
CA GLN A 21 9.73 -13.12 16.18
C GLN A 21 9.03 -13.96 17.28
N GLN A 22 9.21 -15.29 17.28
CA GLN A 22 8.66 -16.17 18.32
C GLN A 22 9.33 -15.95 19.69
N ALA A 23 10.66 -15.73 19.70
CA ALA A 23 11.40 -15.46 20.93
C ALA A 23 11.07 -14.08 21.54
N LEU A 24 10.77 -13.10 20.68
CA LEU A 24 10.45 -11.72 21.05
C LEU A 24 9.20 -11.23 20.34
N PRO A 25 8.00 -11.72 20.72
CA PRO A 25 6.74 -11.42 19.98
C PRO A 25 6.40 -9.93 19.95
N GLN A 26 6.88 -9.16 20.92
CA GLN A 26 6.65 -7.72 21.01
C GLN A 26 7.75 -6.89 20.31
N SER A 27 8.79 -7.54 19.77
CA SER A 27 9.84 -6.84 19.04
C SER A 27 9.32 -6.36 17.69
N ARG A 28 9.22 -5.05 17.55
CA ARG A 28 8.85 -4.41 16.30
C ARG A 28 9.87 -4.68 15.20
N GLU A 29 11.14 -4.75 15.57
CA GLU A 29 12.25 -5.04 14.64
C GLU A 29 12.17 -6.46 14.10
N ALA A 30 11.91 -7.45 14.96
CA ALA A 30 11.74 -8.85 14.55
C ALA A 30 10.54 -8.99 13.58
N ASN A 31 9.42 -8.36 13.88
CA ASN A 31 8.23 -8.38 13.03
C ASN A 31 8.50 -7.71 11.67
N ARG A 32 9.15 -6.56 11.66
CA ARG A 32 9.50 -5.83 10.42
C ARG A 32 10.47 -6.64 9.55
N TYR A 33 11.43 -7.32 10.18
CA TYR A 33 12.37 -8.19 9.47
C TYR A 33 11.65 -9.38 8.83
N LEU A 34 10.76 -10.03 9.58
CA LEU A 34 9.92 -11.12 9.09
C LEU A 34 9.06 -10.67 7.89
N LEU A 35 8.38 -9.53 8.02
CA LEU A 35 7.54 -8.96 6.95
C LEU A 35 8.35 -8.76 5.65
N ARG A 36 9.53 -8.16 5.75
CA ARG A 36 10.41 -7.91 4.60
C ARG A 36 10.87 -9.19 3.92
N ILE A 37 11.22 -10.22 4.69
CA ILE A 37 11.64 -11.51 4.14
C ILE A 37 10.48 -12.21 3.46
N LEU A 38 9.30 -12.23 4.05
CA LEU A 38 8.10 -12.84 3.44
C LEU A 38 7.77 -12.19 2.09
N VAL A 39 7.82 -10.86 2.02
CA VAL A 39 7.59 -10.13 0.77
C VAL A 39 8.70 -10.40 -0.24
N ALA A 40 9.97 -10.41 0.19
CA ALA A 40 11.12 -10.69 -0.69
C ALA A 40 11.08 -12.10 -1.28
N LEU A 41 10.61 -13.07 -0.51
CA LEU A 41 10.40 -14.46 -0.96
C LEU A 41 9.07 -14.66 -1.71
N ASN A 42 8.34 -13.60 -1.97
CA ASN A 42 7.02 -13.63 -2.61
C ASN A 42 5.97 -14.48 -1.86
N ARG A 43 6.11 -14.62 -0.54
CA ARG A 43 5.14 -15.30 0.35
C ARG A 43 4.07 -14.31 0.83
N ILE A 44 3.39 -13.69 -0.13
CA ILE A 44 2.53 -12.53 0.08
C ILE A 44 1.37 -12.83 1.04
N GLY A 45 0.73 -14.00 0.92
CA GLY A 45 -0.38 -14.38 1.81
C GLY A 45 0.04 -14.45 3.29
N GLU A 46 1.27 -14.88 3.57
CA GLU A 46 1.81 -14.99 4.93
C GLU A 46 2.22 -13.63 5.52
N SER A 47 2.38 -12.61 4.70
CA SER A 47 2.73 -11.27 5.15
C SER A 47 1.57 -10.51 5.82
N ALA A 48 0.33 -10.99 5.71
CA ALA A 48 -0.86 -10.32 6.22
C ALA A 48 -0.82 -10.05 7.74
N ALA A 49 -0.46 -11.05 8.54
CA ALA A 49 -0.40 -10.91 10.00
C ALA A 49 0.77 -10.01 10.45
N PRO A 50 2.02 -10.20 9.97
CA PRO A 50 3.10 -9.26 10.25
C PRO A 50 2.82 -7.84 9.81
N LEU A 51 2.14 -7.63 8.67
CA LEU A 51 1.77 -6.30 8.20
C LEU A 51 0.78 -5.62 9.15
N ARG A 52 -0.29 -6.31 9.57
CA ARG A 52 -1.24 -5.76 10.55
C ARG A 52 -0.56 -5.41 11.87
N GLN A 53 0.33 -6.26 12.35
CA GLN A 53 1.09 -6.00 13.56
C GLN A 53 2.02 -4.77 13.41
N GLU A 54 2.69 -4.62 12.27
CA GLU A 54 3.53 -3.44 12.00
C GLU A 54 2.73 -2.14 11.99
N LEU A 55 1.54 -2.15 11.37
CA LEU A 55 0.65 -0.98 11.33
C LEU A 55 0.09 -0.65 12.71
N ALA A 56 -0.36 -1.66 13.47
CA ALA A 56 -0.89 -1.48 14.82
C ALA A 56 0.15 -0.90 15.80
N ASN A 57 1.40 -1.35 15.68
CA ASN A 57 2.50 -0.94 16.56
C ASN A 57 3.25 0.30 16.05
N ALA A 58 2.87 0.86 14.90
CA ALA A 58 3.51 2.06 14.38
C ALA A 58 3.18 3.28 15.25
N PRO A 59 4.17 4.11 15.63
CA PRO A 59 3.90 5.39 16.25
C PRO A 59 2.95 6.23 15.39
N THR A 60 2.03 6.94 16.02
CA THR A 60 1.01 7.73 15.30
C THR A 60 1.64 8.70 14.29
N ARG A 61 2.76 9.33 14.64
CA ARG A 61 3.50 10.25 13.76
C ARG A 61 4.03 9.60 12.49
N ASP A 62 4.34 8.29 12.54
CA ASP A 62 4.95 7.55 11.43
C ASP A 62 3.91 6.77 10.61
N ARG A 63 2.68 6.68 11.11
CA ARG A 63 1.61 5.85 10.54
C ARG A 63 1.33 6.17 9.08
N ILE A 64 1.11 7.44 8.76
CA ILE A 64 0.81 7.88 7.39
C ILE A 64 1.99 7.60 6.45
N ALA A 65 3.23 7.85 6.89
CA ALA A 65 4.42 7.57 6.11
C ALA A 65 4.59 6.06 5.84
N ASN A 66 4.32 5.22 6.86
CA ASN A 66 4.35 3.77 6.71
C ASN A 66 3.28 3.27 5.72
N ILE A 67 2.06 3.80 5.78
CA ILE A 67 0.98 3.48 4.84
C ILE A 67 1.39 3.85 3.42
N ARG A 68 1.92 5.04 3.21
CA ARG A 68 2.39 5.51 1.89
C ARG A 68 3.53 4.69 1.30
N ALA A 69 4.31 4.01 2.14
CA ALA A 69 5.42 3.16 1.71
C ALA A 69 4.97 1.74 1.26
N LEU A 70 3.75 1.31 1.56
CA LEU A 70 3.27 -0.04 1.26
C LEU A 70 3.32 -0.41 -0.23
N PRO A 71 2.94 0.46 -1.19
CA PRO A 71 3.06 0.11 -2.60
C PRO A 71 4.49 -0.20 -3.02
N LEU A 72 5.47 0.51 -2.47
CA LEU A 72 6.88 0.25 -2.74
C LEU A 72 7.35 -1.06 -2.10
N LEU A 73 6.91 -1.36 -0.87
CA LEU A 73 7.23 -2.61 -0.20
C LEU A 73 6.80 -3.82 -1.03
N TYR A 74 5.59 -3.79 -1.61
CA TYR A 74 5.03 -4.87 -2.41
C TYR A 74 5.29 -4.74 -3.92
N ALA A 75 6.13 -3.79 -4.34
CA ALA A 75 6.36 -3.50 -5.77
C ALA A 75 6.87 -4.71 -6.56
N ARG A 76 7.58 -5.64 -5.92
CA ARG A 76 8.13 -6.85 -6.56
C ARG A 76 7.25 -8.09 -6.39
N ALA A 77 6.09 -7.99 -5.75
CA ALA A 77 5.16 -9.11 -5.63
C ALA A 77 4.77 -9.62 -7.03
N SER A 78 4.83 -10.92 -7.26
CA SER A 78 4.44 -11.51 -8.55
C SER A 78 2.91 -11.49 -8.73
N ASP A 79 2.15 -11.77 -7.66
CA ASP A 79 0.70 -11.62 -7.64
C ASP A 79 0.32 -10.25 -7.07
N LYS A 80 0.16 -9.27 -7.96
CA LYS A 80 -0.22 -7.90 -7.62
C LYS A 80 -1.62 -7.82 -7.00
N ALA A 81 -2.54 -8.65 -7.50
CA ALA A 81 -3.91 -8.69 -7.01
C ALA A 81 -3.97 -9.23 -5.58
N LEU A 82 -3.21 -10.29 -5.28
CA LEU A 82 -3.11 -10.80 -3.91
C LEU A 82 -2.48 -9.76 -2.97
N ALA A 83 -1.40 -9.10 -3.41
CA ALA A 83 -0.74 -8.05 -2.62
C ALA A 83 -1.72 -6.90 -2.29
N ALA A 84 -2.51 -6.44 -3.28
CA ALA A 84 -3.51 -5.40 -3.07
C ALA A 84 -4.59 -5.84 -2.06
N ARG A 85 -5.07 -7.08 -2.14
CA ARG A 85 -6.05 -7.62 -1.17
C ARG A 85 -5.48 -7.69 0.25
N VAL A 86 -4.25 -8.19 0.39
CA VAL A 86 -3.57 -8.29 1.70
C VAL A 86 -3.41 -6.92 2.34
N VAL A 87 -2.95 -5.93 1.57
CA VAL A 87 -2.79 -4.55 2.08
C VAL A 87 -4.13 -3.91 2.40
N ARG A 88 -5.15 -4.07 1.54
CA ARG A 88 -6.49 -3.55 1.81
C ARG A 88 -7.07 -4.09 3.11
N GLN A 89 -6.96 -5.41 3.33
CA GLN A 89 -7.43 -6.04 4.56
C GLN A 89 -6.65 -5.55 5.80
N ALA A 90 -5.34 -5.34 5.66
CA ALA A 90 -4.52 -4.84 6.76
C ALA A 90 -4.81 -3.37 7.11
N LEU A 91 -5.32 -2.58 6.17
CA LEU A 91 -5.66 -1.16 6.33
C LEU A 91 -7.14 -0.93 6.64
N GLU A 92 -7.95 -1.97 6.85
CA GLU A 92 -9.40 -1.85 6.99
C GLU A 92 -9.81 -0.82 8.05
N ASP A 93 -9.15 -0.84 9.21
CA ASP A 93 -9.41 0.09 10.31
C ASP A 93 -8.99 1.54 10.01
N GLU A 94 -8.07 1.73 9.06
CA GLU A 94 -7.58 3.05 8.66
C GLU A 94 -8.43 3.71 7.57
N LEU A 95 -9.25 2.94 6.84
CA LEU A 95 -9.98 3.44 5.67
C LEU A 95 -10.99 4.54 5.99
N SER A 96 -11.57 4.53 7.19
CA SER A 96 -12.51 5.55 7.64
C SER A 96 -11.86 6.64 8.52
N HIS A 97 -10.57 6.50 8.84
CA HIS A 97 -9.89 7.43 9.72
C HIS A 97 -9.65 8.79 9.02
N PRO A 98 -10.07 9.94 9.61
CA PRO A 98 -10.01 11.24 8.91
C PRO A 98 -8.61 11.63 8.43
N ALA A 99 -7.57 11.33 9.20
CA ALA A 99 -6.20 11.72 8.87
C ALA A 99 -5.44 10.65 8.06
N ALA A 100 -5.68 9.37 8.32
CA ALA A 100 -4.97 8.27 7.69
C ALA A 100 -5.71 7.69 6.47
N GLY A 101 -7.03 7.82 6.44
CA GLY A 101 -7.89 7.26 5.40
C GLY A 101 -7.53 7.68 3.98
N PRO A 102 -7.29 8.97 3.69
CA PRO A 102 -6.85 9.38 2.35
C PRO A 102 -5.57 8.66 1.92
N ALA A 103 -4.55 8.62 2.79
CA ALA A 103 -3.30 7.92 2.50
C ALA A 103 -3.50 6.40 2.33
N ALA A 104 -4.40 5.78 3.11
CA ALA A 104 -4.73 4.37 3.01
C ALA A 104 -5.41 4.06 1.67
N TRP A 105 -6.40 4.84 1.27
CA TRP A 105 -7.07 4.69 -0.02
C TRP A 105 -6.12 4.91 -1.19
N VAL A 106 -5.25 5.92 -1.14
CA VAL A 106 -4.23 6.16 -2.18
C VAL A 106 -3.25 4.99 -2.28
N ALA A 107 -2.77 4.45 -1.15
CA ALA A 107 -1.87 3.30 -1.16
C ALA A 107 -2.54 2.07 -1.82
N ILE A 108 -3.77 1.76 -1.43
CA ILE A 108 -4.56 0.67 -2.01
C ILE A 108 -4.83 0.92 -3.50
N GLY A 109 -5.19 2.13 -3.88
CA GLY A 109 -5.45 2.50 -5.27
C GLY A 109 -4.22 2.29 -6.16
N ARG A 110 -3.04 2.67 -5.71
CA ARG A 110 -1.77 2.40 -6.42
C ARG A 110 -1.52 0.92 -6.61
N MET A 111 -1.87 0.10 -5.61
CA MET A 111 -1.69 -1.35 -5.71
C MET A 111 -2.70 -1.99 -6.66
N TYR A 112 -3.94 -1.52 -6.66
CA TYR A 112 -4.94 -1.96 -7.64
C TYR A 112 -4.58 -1.52 -9.06
N PHE A 113 -4.06 -0.31 -9.23
CA PHE A 113 -3.55 0.15 -10.53
C PHE A 113 -2.41 -0.74 -11.04
N ALA A 114 -1.46 -1.10 -10.18
CA ALA A 114 -0.39 -2.03 -10.51
C ALA A 114 -0.88 -3.46 -10.83
N ALA A 115 -2.07 -3.84 -10.37
CA ALA A 115 -2.75 -5.09 -10.67
C ALA A 115 -3.67 -5.01 -11.89
N ASP A 116 -3.67 -3.88 -12.61
CA ASP A 116 -4.57 -3.55 -13.74
C ASP A 116 -6.07 -3.59 -13.38
N ASP A 117 -6.39 -3.41 -12.10
CA ASP A 117 -7.77 -3.32 -11.60
C ASP A 117 -8.22 -1.86 -11.58
N LYS A 118 -8.59 -1.36 -12.76
CA LYS A 118 -8.98 0.04 -12.95
C LYS A 118 -10.25 0.41 -12.17
N ALA A 119 -11.19 -0.52 -12.03
CA ALA A 119 -12.43 -0.29 -11.30
C ALA A 119 -12.19 -0.01 -9.81
N ARG A 120 -11.40 -0.86 -9.15
CA ARG A 120 -11.03 -0.65 -7.74
C ARG A 120 -10.08 0.53 -7.55
N THR A 121 -9.25 0.84 -8.54
CA THR A 121 -8.41 2.05 -8.52
C THR A 121 -9.29 3.31 -8.53
N LEU A 122 -10.31 3.34 -9.36
CA LEU A 122 -11.27 4.46 -9.44
C LEU A 122 -12.05 4.62 -8.12
N GLU A 123 -12.53 3.52 -7.55
CA GLU A 123 -13.19 3.50 -6.24
C GLU A 123 -12.26 4.07 -5.15
N ALA A 124 -11.01 3.64 -5.12
CA ALA A 124 -10.04 4.10 -4.14
C ALA A 124 -9.72 5.60 -4.27
N ALA A 125 -9.55 6.10 -5.50
CA ALA A 125 -9.35 7.52 -5.74
C ALA A 125 -10.56 8.35 -5.30
N GLY A 126 -11.78 7.89 -5.59
CA GLY A 126 -13.02 8.52 -5.17
C GLY A 126 -13.16 8.59 -3.65
N ASN A 127 -12.88 7.50 -2.96
CA ASN A 127 -12.93 7.43 -1.49
C ASN A 127 -11.89 8.34 -0.82
N ALA A 128 -10.67 8.40 -1.36
CA ALA A 128 -9.65 9.31 -0.85
C ALA A 128 -10.08 10.78 -0.99
N LEU A 129 -10.59 11.19 -2.18
CA LEU A 129 -11.09 12.54 -2.40
C LEU A 129 -12.37 12.87 -1.61
N ALA A 130 -13.15 11.87 -1.22
CA ALA A 130 -14.30 12.06 -0.35
C ALA A 130 -13.89 12.41 1.09
N LEU A 131 -12.76 11.85 1.55
CA LEU A 131 -12.20 12.15 2.87
C LEU A 131 -11.36 13.43 2.88
N ASP A 132 -10.60 13.66 1.82
CA ASP A 132 -9.81 14.88 1.63
C ASP A 132 -9.87 15.32 0.17
N ALA A 133 -10.68 16.34 -0.12
CA ALA A 133 -10.86 16.87 -1.47
C ALA A 133 -9.57 17.46 -2.08
N ASN A 134 -8.55 17.71 -1.27
CA ASN A 134 -7.26 18.26 -1.68
C ASN A 134 -6.13 17.20 -1.73
N ASP A 135 -6.43 15.91 -1.58
CA ASP A 135 -5.41 14.86 -1.62
C ASP A 135 -4.79 14.74 -3.01
N GLU A 136 -3.52 15.11 -3.12
CA GLU A 136 -2.76 15.07 -4.39
C GLU A 136 -2.54 13.64 -4.89
N GLY A 137 -2.39 12.68 -3.99
CA GLY A 137 -2.20 11.27 -4.34
C GLY A 137 -3.41 10.70 -5.04
N ALA A 138 -4.60 11.05 -4.57
CA ALA A 138 -5.87 10.64 -5.19
C ALA A 138 -6.08 11.32 -6.54
N ALA A 139 -5.74 12.61 -6.67
CA ALA A 139 -5.79 13.32 -7.94
C ALA A 139 -4.83 12.71 -8.98
N MET A 140 -3.63 12.30 -8.55
CA MET A 140 -2.68 11.60 -9.41
C MET A 140 -3.19 10.23 -9.86
N LEU A 141 -3.89 9.49 -9.00
CA LEU A 141 -4.55 8.23 -9.41
C LEU A 141 -5.64 8.48 -10.45
N ALA A 142 -6.46 9.53 -10.27
CA ALA A 142 -7.48 9.89 -11.25
C ALA A 142 -6.85 10.27 -12.60
N LEU A 143 -5.74 11.02 -12.59
CA LEU A 143 -5.01 11.35 -13.82
C LEU A 143 -4.45 10.11 -14.52
N GLN A 144 -3.81 9.20 -13.79
CA GLN A 144 -3.31 7.94 -14.34
C GLN A 144 -4.42 7.07 -14.94
N LEU A 145 -5.60 7.05 -14.32
CA LEU A 145 -6.76 6.35 -14.85
C LEU A 145 -7.25 6.98 -16.16
N MET A 146 -7.29 8.31 -16.26
CA MET A 146 -7.64 9.00 -17.49
C MET A 146 -6.66 8.70 -18.62
N GLU A 147 -5.37 8.73 -18.34
CA GLU A 147 -4.30 8.34 -19.28
C GLU A 147 -4.44 6.88 -19.72
N ALA A 148 -4.93 6.01 -18.83
CA ALA A 148 -5.25 4.62 -19.13
C ALA A 148 -6.61 4.39 -19.82
N GLY A 149 -7.30 5.49 -20.21
CA GLY A 149 -8.55 5.45 -20.95
C GLY A 149 -9.83 5.28 -20.10
N VAL A 150 -9.76 5.54 -18.79
CA VAL A 150 -10.92 5.47 -17.88
C VAL A 150 -11.57 6.87 -17.80
N ALA A 151 -12.57 7.13 -18.63
CA ALA A 151 -13.27 8.42 -18.68
C ALA A 151 -13.97 8.79 -17.37
N GLU A 152 -14.42 7.81 -16.61
CA GLU A 152 -15.07 7.98 -15.31
C GLU A 152 -14.18 8.63 -14.24
N ALA A 153 -12.88 8.73 -14.47
CA ALA A 153 -11.95 9.44 -13.59
C ALA A 153 -11.95 10.96 -13.81
N GLU A 154 -12.45 11.46 -14.93
CA GLU A 154 -12.51 12.91 -15.24
C GLU A 154 -13.28 13.73 -14.19
N PRO A 155 -14.47 13.31 -13.70
CA PRO A 155 -15.16 14.05 -12.65
C PRO A 155 -14.37 14.16 -11.33
N LEU A 156 -13.55 13.16 -11.00
CA LEU A 156 -12.72 13.19 -9.80
C LEU A 156 -11.63 14.25 -9.93
N LEU A 157 -10.96 14.32 -11.06
CA LEU A 157 -9.93 15.33 -11.32
C LEU A 157 -10.53 16.73 -11.39
N SER A 158 -11.68 16.89 -12.06
CA SER A 158 -12.40 18.17 -12.14
C SER A 158 -12.78 18.68 -10.75
N ARG A 159 -13.27 17.82 -9.87
CA ARG A 159 -13.62 18.17 -8.50
C ARG A 159 -12.39 18.63 -7.70
N TYR A 160 -11.26 17.95 -7.85
CA TYR A 160 -10.00 18.34 -7.21
C TYR A 160 -9.52 19.72 -7.70
N LEU A 161 -9.65 20.02 -8.99
CA LEU A 161 -9.21 21.29 -9.59
C LEU A 161 -10.12 22.46 -9.24
N THR A 162 -11.43 22.24 -9.03
CA THR A 162 -12.42 23.30 -8.74
C THR A 162 -12.09 24.09 -7.46
N GLY A 163 -11.39 23.50 -6.50
CA GLY A 163 -10.96 24.14 -5.25
C GLY A 163 -9.61 24.87 -5.33
N LYS A 164 -8.90 24.82 -6.46
CA LYS A 164 -7.56 25.41 -6.60
C LYS A 164 -7.57 26.66 -7.49
N PRO A 165 -6.89 27.75 -7.10
CA PRO A 165 -6.72 28.89 -7.98
C PRO A 165 -5.93 28.45 -9.24
N LEU A 166 -6.43 28.82 -10.42
CA LEU A 166 -5.69 28.64 -11.68
C LEU A 166 -4.33 29.30 -11.53
N PRO A 167 -3.22 28.65 -11.95
CA PRO A 167 -1.93 29.30 -11.99
C PRO A 167 -2.06 30.54 -12.88
N GLU A 168 -1.77 31.71 -12.33
CA GLU A 168 -1.70 32.95 -13.14
C GLU A 168 -0.64 32.74 -14.24
N VAL A 169 -1.10 32.67 -15.46
CA VAL A 169 -0.21 32.67 -16.63
C VAL A 169 0.42 34.07 -16.70
N ARG A 170 1.66 34.17 -16.25
CA ARG A 170 2.51 35.35 -16.48
C ARG A 170 3.29 35.19 -17.76
#